data_95254eacbe307c4aafad17ff8f074958
#
_entry.id   95254eacbe307c4aafad17ff8f074958
#
_cell.length_a   1.000
_cell.length_b   1.000
_cell.length_c   1.000
_cell.angle_alpha   90.00
_cell.angle_beta   90.00
_cell.angle_gamma   90.00
#
_symmetry.space_group_name_H-M   'P 1'
#
loop_
_entity.id
_entity.type
_entity.pdbx_description
1 polymer ?
#
loop_
_entity_poly.entity_id
_entity_poly.type
_entity_poly.pdbx_seq_one_letter_code
_entity_poly.pdbx_strand_id
1 'polypeptide(L)'
;MKTQILLFCLIALSLVVPAQKTVKSESKGSVLIAGGTLIDGSGARRREVDIRIAGDRIRQIGKLKPLAGELVIDAKGMIVAPGFIDIHNHSERGFANDPNAKSQVLQGITTLAIGPDGGSPFPIADYFDWLEKQHPAVNVVAFVGHATVRQRVMGKDFNRRATESEIARMAELVEQAMREGAVGLSTGLEYDVGNPATTEEVIALARVTAKFGGIYMSHVRDEADLAFDAFREAIRIGREAGLPVQISHIKLGTVGVWNKAGEVVRLIESARRGGLDITADCYPYDAWASTITVLVPSRRHDDRAAVKKGLDDVGGGQNVLITNCSSHRDYEGKTLEQIAKAAAETAVDVYMQIVRDGGASVVCQSMTSADIKTFYQQPWVMVASDGGIGMRHPRGAGTFPRVLGLYVRERKWLTLEEAIRKMSSFPARRLGLKDRGLIKAGMKADLVIFDPEKVIDRSTMTQPGLEPDGIKYVLVNGKTVVAEGKVADASGEILRQGNRN
;
A
#
# COMPACT_ATOMS: atom_id res chain seq x y z
N MET A 1 -75.05 -61.44 27.68
CA MET A 1 -74.33 -61.68 26.41
C MET A 1 -74.09 -60.34 25.79
N LYS A 2 -72.93 -59.78 25.92
CA LYS A 2 -72.54 -58.48 25.28
C LYS A 2 -71.25 -58.75 24.57
N THR A 3 -71.24 -58.71 23.23
CA THR A 3 -70.12 -58.95 22.36
C THR A 3 -69.38 -57.64 22.24
N GLN A 4 -68.11 -57.59 22.64
CA GLN A 4 -67.20 -56.46 22.40
C GLN A 4 -66.45 -56.71 21.10
N ILE A 5 -66.59 -55.73 20.17
CA ILE A 5 -65.84 -55.64 18.92
C ILE A 5 -64.57 -54.83 19.18
N LEU A 6 -63.38 -55.43 19.02
CA LEU A 6 -62.07 -54.79 19.12
C LEU A 6 -61.74 -54.17 17.73
N LEU A 7 -61.63 -52.85 17.67
CA LEU A 7 -61.20 -52.11 16.45
C LEU A 7 -59.69 -51.90 16.48
N PHE A 8 -58.95 -52.59 15.57
CA PHE A 8 -57.53 -52.34 15.39
C PHE A 8 -57.29 -51.11 14.49
N CYS A 9 -56.76 -50.03 15.06
CA CYS A 9 -56.23 -48.88 14.27
C CYS A 9 -54.83 -49.19 13.81
N LEU A 10 -54.61 -49.38 12.51
CA LEU A 10 -53.30 -49.38 11.88
C LEU A 10 -52.84 -47.91 11.74
N ILE A 11 -51.81 -47.52 12.50
CA ILE A 11 -51.09 -46.24 12.32
C ILE A 11 -50.04 -46.48 11.25
N ALA A 12 -50.24 -45.92 10.05
CA ALA A 12 -49.23 -45.86 9.00
C ALA A 12 -48.21 -44.75 9.34
N LEU A 13 -47.01 -45.17 9.74
CA LEU A 13 -45.88 -44.24 9.96
C LEU A 13 -45.31 -43.84 8.58
N SER A 14 -45.68 -42.64 8.08
CA SER A 14 -45.07 -42.07 6.89
C SER A 14 -43.68 -41.59 7.21
N LEU A 15 -42.65 -42.34 6.79
CA LEU A 15 -41.25 -41.89 6.77
C LEU A 15 -41.13 -40.72 5.80
N VAL A 16 -41.06 -39.47 6.33
CA VAL A 16 -40.66 -38.30 5.57
C VAL A 16 -39.15 -38.39 5.38
N VAL A 17 -38.70 -38.83 4.21
CA VAL A 17 -37.34 -38.72 3.76
C VAL A 17 -37.08 -37.23 3.43
N PRO A 18 -36.15 -36.54 4.10
CA PRO A 18 -35.84 -35.18 3.74
C PRO A 18 -35.30 -35.17 2.32
N ALA A 19 -35.95 -34.40 1.44
CA ALA A 19 -35.48 -34.17 0.08
C ALA A 19 -34.06 -33.59 0.14
N GLN A 20 -33.08 -34.36 -0.33
CA GLN A 20 -31.75 -33.88 -0.62
C GLN A 20 -31.89 -32.71 -1.62
N LYS A 21 -31.62 -31.47 -1.15
CA LYS A 21 -31.45 -30.37 -2.06
C LYS A 21 -30.34 -30.73 -3.02
N THR A 22 -30.69 -31.11 -4.23
CA THR A 22 -29.78 -31.19 -5.36
C THR A 22 -29.19 -29.79 -5.57
N VAL A 23 -27.94 -29.63 -5.14
CA VAL A 23 -27.12 -28.48 -5.51
C VAL A 23 -26.98 -28.56 -7.02
N LYS A 24 -27.73 -27.72 -7.76
CA LYS A 24 -27.52 -27.54 -9.19
C LYS A 24 -26.05 -27.28 -9.43
N SER A 25 -25.42 -28.10 -10.26
CA SER A 25 -24.03 -27.96 -10.71
C SER A 25 -23.84 -26.60 -11.40
N GLU A 26 -23.39 -25.61 -10.64
CA GLU A 26 -22.86 -24.36 -11.18
C GLU A 26 -21.42 -24.56 -11.64
N SER A 27 -21.18 -25.42 -12.62
CA SER A 27 -19.83 -25.67 -13.16
C SER A 27 -19.39 -24.68 -14.24
N LYS A 28 -20.32 -23.95 -14.86
CA LYS A 28 -19.96 -22.89 -15.84
C LYS A 28 -19.42 -21.67 -15.11
N GLY A 29 -18.09 -21.42 -15.26
CA GLY A 29 -17.41 -20.25 -14.70
C GLY A 29 -16.76 -20.45 -13.33
N SER A 30 -16.62 -21.70 -12.84
CA SER A 30 -15.80 -21.98 -11.65
C SER A 30 -14.33 -22.25 -12.02
N VAL A 31 -13.45 -21.92 -11.07
CA VAL A 31 -12.00 -22.16 -11.15
C VAL A 31 -11.60 -23.02 -9.96
N LEU A 32 -10.87 -24.11 -10.22
CA LEU A 32 -10.21 -24.93 -9.21
C LEU A 32 -8.71 -24.66 -9.22
N ILE A 33 -8.17 -24.13 -8.12
CA ILE A 33 -6.72 -24.09 -7.87
C ILE A 33 -6.36 -25.39 -7.15
N ALA A 34 -5.59 -26.26 -7.81
CA ALA A 34 -5.32 -27.62 -7.35
C ALA A 34 -3.87 -27.80 -6.88
N GLY A 35 -3.69 -28.54 -5.79
CA GLY A 35 -2.39 -29.03 -5.30
C GLY A 35 -1.45 -27.96 -4.77
N GLY A 36 -1.92 -26.75 -4.48
CA GLY A 36 -1.11 -25.66 -3.97
C GLY A 36 -0.88 -25.69 -2.46
N THR A 37 0.18 -25.08 -2.01
CA THR A 37 0.43 -24.82 -0.59
C THR A 37 -0.23 -23.50 -0.19
N LEU A 38 -1.33 -23.58 0.55
CA LEU A 38 -2.09 -22.44 1.04
C LEU A 38 -1.38 -21.74 2.20
N ILE A 39 -1.19 -20.41 2.09
CA ILE A 39 -0.94 -19.48 3.19
C ILE A 39 -2.13 -18.51 3.22
N ASP A 40 -3.00 -18.63 4.20
CA ASP A 40 -4.32 -18.01 4.19
C ASP A 40 -4.34 -16.51 4.56
N GLY A 41 -3.19 -15.92 4.87
CA GLY A 41 -3.05 -14.52 5.24
C GLY A 41 -3.25 -14.24 6.73
N SER A 42 -3.61 -15.24 7.55
CA SER A 42 -3.82 -15.04 9.00
C SER A 42 -2.52 -15.03 9.82
N GLY A 43 -1.40 -15.49 9.22
CA GLY A 43 -0.16 -15.81 9.92
C GLY A 43 -0.10 -17.26 10.42
N ALA A 44 -1.15 -18.06 10.20
CA ALA A 44 -1.18 -19.48 10.53
C ALA A 44 -0.24 -20.30 9.61
N ARG A 45 0.12 -21.53 10.08
CA ARG A 45 0.97 -22.44 9.31
C ARG A 45 0.33 -22.82 7.98
N ARG A 46 1.16 -22.92 6.95
CA ARG A 46 0.79 -23.34 5.60
C ARG A 46 0.27 -24.78 5.57
N ARG A 47 -0.58 -25.10 4.58
CA ARG A 47 -1.16 -26.43 4.38
C ARG A 47 -1.44 -26.71 2.90
N GLU A 48 -1.34 -27.95 2.47
CA GLU A 48 -1.69 -28.38 1.11
C GLU A 48 -3.21 -28.59 0.99
N VAL A 49 -3.86 -27.80 0.15
CA VAL A 49 -5.31 -27.87 -0.11
C VAL A 49 -5.62 -27.33 -1.50
N ASP A 50 -6.80 -27.70 -2.00
CA ASP A 50 -7.38 -27.11 -3.20
C ASP A 50 -8.36 -25.98 -2.82
N ILE A 51 -8.54 -25.03 -3.74
CA ILE A 51 -9.41 -23.88 -3.56
C ILE A 51 -10.34 -23.79 -4.77
N ARG A 52 -11.66 -23.79 -4.54
CA ARG A 52 -12.65 -23.56 -5.59
C ARG A 52 -13.21 -22.15 -5.49
N ILE A 53 -13.21 -21.48 -6.62
CA ILE A 53 -13.77 -20.13 -6.82
C ILE A 53 -15.01 -20.28 -7.72
N ALA A 54 -16.08 -19.55 -7.39
CA ALA A 54 -17.24 -19.41 -8.27
C ALA A 54 -17.73 -17.97 -8.24
N GLY A 55 -17.82 -17.37 -9.42
CA GLY A 55 -18.00 -15.93 -9.56
C GLY A 55 -16.82 -15.19 -8.97
N ASP A 56 -17.09 -14.21 -8.11
CA ASP A 56 -16.09 -13.36 -7.47
C ASP A 56 -15.62 -13.87 -6.09
N ARG A 57 -16.07 -15.07 -5.64
CA ARG A 57 -15.84 -15.53 -4.25
C ARG A 57 -15.24 -16.93 -4.15
N ILE A 58 -14.47 -17.11 -3.09
CA ILE A 58 -13.98 -18.40 -2.66
C ILE A 58 -15.17 -19.23 -2.12
N ARG A 59 -15.42 -20.39 -2.71
CA ARG A 59 -16.55 -21.25 -2.35
C ARG A 59 -16.17 -22.41 -1.44
N GLN A 60 -15.06 -23.07 -1.75
CA GLN A 60 -14.63 -24.27 -1.01
C GLN A 60 -13.11 -24.29 -0.86
N ILE A 61 -12.66 -24.82 0.26
CA ILE A 61 -11.24 -25.07 0.56
C ILE A 61 -11.14 -26.46 1.16
N GLY A 62 -10.29 -27.31 0.61
CA GLY A 62 -10.10 -28.68 1.09
C GLY A 62 -9.51 -29.59 0.02
N LYS A 63 -9.69 -30.89 0.14
CA LYS A 63 -9.38 -31.85 -0.93
C LYS A 63 -10.57 -31.92 -1.88
N LEU A 64 -10.42 -31.37 -3.07
CA LEU A 64 -11.50 -31.20 -4.06
C LEU A 64 -11.20 -32.03 -5.32
N LYS A 65 -12.26 -32.44 -6.02
CA LYS A 65 -12.14 -33.04 -7.36
C LYS A 65 -12.62 -32.04 -8.39
N PRO A 66 -11.99 -31.91 -9.56
CA PRO A 66 -12.48 -31.08 -10.64
C PRO A 66 -13.93 -31.39 -11.02
N LEU A 67 -14.73 -30.35 -11.28
CA LEU A 67 -16.08 -30.48 -11.82
C LEU A 67 -16.05 -30.45 -13.34
N ALA A 68 -17.08 -31.02 -13.98
CA ALA A 68 -17.18 -30.98 -15.43
C ALA A 68 -17.24 -29.53 -15.96
N GLY A 69 -16.31 -29.15 -16.83
CA GLY A 69 -16.21 -27.80 -17.41
C GLY A 69 -15.60 -26.74 -16.48
N GLU A 70 -15.03 -27.13 -15.34
CA GLU A 70 -14.31 -26.24 -14.44
C GLU A 70 -12.89 -25.95 -14.99
N LEU A 71 -12.46 -24.70 -14.97
CA LEU A 71 -11.07 -24.36 -15.26
C LEU A 71 -10.18 -24.82 -14.10
N VAL A 72 -9.14 -25.59 -14.38
CA VAL A 72 -8.18 -26.06 -13.38
C VAL A 72 -6.85 -25.33 -13.54
N ILE A 73 -6.40 -24.68 -12.49
CA ILE A 73 -5.06 -24.11 -12.36
C ILE A 73 -4.24 -25.08 -11.51
N ASP A 74 -3.22 -25.72 -12.10
CA ASP A 74 -2.26 -26.55 -11.36
C ASP A 74 -1.30 -25.67 -10.59
N ALA A 75 -1.40 -25.69 -9.25
CA ALA A 75 -0.56 -24.94 -8.33
C ALA A 75 0.44 -25.83 -7.56
N LYS A 76 0.68 -27.07 -8.04
CA LYS A 76 1.62 -27.98 -7.39
C LYS A 76 3.02 -27.38 -7.27
N GLY A 77 3.57 -27.41 -6.06
CA GLY A 77 4.86 -26.80 -5.74
C GLY A 77 4.84 -25.28 -5.60
N MET A 78 3.68 -24.63 -5.76
CA MET A 78 3.50 -23.19 -5.63
C MET A 78 2.81 -22.80 -4.33
N ILE A 79 3.02 -21.57 -3.90
CA ILE A 79 2.26 -20.92 -2.83
C ILE A 79 1.00 -20.31 -3.41
N VAL A 80 -0.12 -20.52 -2.74
CA VAL A 80 -1.39 -19.83 -2.97
C VAL A 80 -1.65 -18.94 -1.76
N ALA A 81 -1.69 -17.62 -1.98
CA ALA A 81 -1.86 -16.61 -0.93
C ALA A 81 -2.98 -15.63 -1.31
N PRO A 82 -3.54 -14.85 -0.34
CA PRO A 82 -4.40 -13.72 -0.68
C PRO A 82 -3.63 -12.75 -1.57
N GLY A 83 -4.32 -12.13 -2.51
CA GLY A 83 -3.78 -11.03 -3.30
C GLY A 83 -3.24 -9.91 -2.40
N PHE A 84 -2.13 -9.33 -2.78
CA PHE A 84 -1.46 -8.32 -1.96
C PHE A 84 -2.22 -7.00 -2.00
N ILE A 85 -2.18 -6.29 -0.89
CA ILE A 85 -2.80 -4.98 -0.70
C ILE A 85 -1.69 -3.98 -0.40
N ASP A 86 -1.46 -3.07 -1.32
CA ASP A 86 -0.51 -1.99 -1.15
C ASP A 86 -1.21 -0.79 -0.51
N ILE A 87 -0.93 -0.58 0.77
CA ILE A 87 -1.58 0.47 1.57
C ILE A 87 -1.03 1.88 1.25
N HIS A 88 0.09 1.97 0.53
CA HIS A 88 0.77 3.21 0.21
C HIS A 88 1.23 3.22 -1.24
N ASN A 89 0.43 3.81 -2.14
CA ASN A 89 0.68 3.76 -3.57
C ASN A 89 0.31 5.07 -4.28
N HIS A 90 1.16 5.52 -5.20
CA HIS A 90 1.06 6.77 -5.96
C HIS A 90 0.61 6.54 -7.41
N SER A 91 -0.31 5.59 -7.65
CA SER A 91 -0.78 5.26 -9.00
C SER A 91 -1.87 6.18 -9.54
N GLU A 92 -2.36 7.15 -8.77
CA GLU A 92 -3.52 7.97 -9.14
C GLU A 92 -3.40 8.64 -10.52
N ARG A 93 -2.21 9.08 -10.91
CA ARG A 93 -1.94 9.65 -12.25
C ARG A 93 -1.58 8.58 -13.28
N GLY A 94 -1.02 7.47 -12.83
CA GLY A 94 -0.51 6.41 -13.70
C GLY A 94 -1.61 5.65 -14.43
N PHE A 95 -2.81 5.54 -13.84
CA PHE A 95 -3.97 4.87 -14.45
C PHE A 95 -4.40 5.47 -15.79
N ALA A 96 -4.12 6.75 -16.05
CA ALA A 96 -4.41 7.37 -17.34
C ALA A 96 -3.57 6.77 -18.48
N ASN A 97 -2.38 6.27 -18.19
CA ASN A 97 -1.46 5.70 -19.15
C ASN A 97 -1.49 4.16 -19.19
N ASP A 98 -1.75 3.54 -18.03
CA ASP A 98 -1.80 2.09 -17.86
C ASP A 98 -2.91 1.70 -16.86
N PRO A 99 -4.17 1.59 -17.32
CA PRO A 99 -5.27 1.14 -16.47
C PRO A 99 -5.11 -0.32 -16.02
N ASN A 100 -4.35 -1.13 -16.74
CA ASN A 100 -4.02 -2.50 -16.33
C ASN A 100 -3.07 -2.56 -15.15
N ALA A 101 -2.49 -1.42 -14.75
CA ALA A 101 -1.55 -1.34 -13.62
C ALA A 101 -0.48 -2.46 -13.67
N LYS A 102 0.11 -2.67 -14.86
CA LYS A 102 0.96 -3.82 -15.16
C LYS A 102 2.05 -4.03 -14.12
N SER A 103 2.77 -2.97 -13.76
CA SER A 103 3.84 -3.05 -12.74
C SER A 103 3.33 -3.42 -11.35
N GLN A 104 2.05 -3.26 -11.07
CA GLN A 104 1.43 -3.58 -9.79
C GLN A 104 0.94 -5.04 -9.78
N VAL A 105 0.13 -5.44 -10.78
CA VAL A 105 -0.42 -6.81 -10.82
C VAL A 105 0.67 -7.86 -10.97
N LEU A 106 1.77 -7.57 -11.67
CA LEU A 106 2.92 -8.48 -11.79
C LEU A 106 3.68 -8.69 -10.48
N GLN A 107 3.48 -7.84 -9.47
CA GLN A 107 3.98 -8.07 -8.11
C GLN A 107 3.03 -8.91 -7.25
N GLY A 108 1.85 -9.30 -7.76
CA GLY A 108 0.82 -9.99 -6.99
C GLY A 108 -0.15 -9.04 -6.26
N ILE A 109 -0.08 -7.73 -6.55
CA ILE A 109 -0.95 -6.73 -5.93
C ILE A 109 -2.34 -6.81 -6.59
N THR A 110 -3.38 -6.85 -5.77
CA THR A 110 -4.78 -6.89 -6.18
C THR A 110 -5.57 -5.67 -5.71
N THR A 111 -5.02 -4.91 -4.75
CA THR A 111 -5.67 -3.71 -4.20
C THR A 111 -4.63 -2.62 -3.93
N LEU A 112 -4.93 -1.39 -4.36
CA LEU A 112 -4.11 -0.20 -4.12
C LEU A 112 -4.87 0.80 -3.23
N ALA A 113 -4.18 1.36 -2.24
CA ALA A 113 -4.63 2.56 -1.55
C ALA A 113 -3.86 3.77 -2.08
N ILE A 114 -4.56 4.65 -2.77
CA ILE A 114 -3.99 5.83 -3.44
C ILE A 114 -4.25 7.11 -2.65
N GLY A 115 -3.57 8.19 -3.03
CA GLY A 115 -3.68 9.49 -2.37
C GLY A 115 -2.98 9.56 -1.01
N PRO A 116 -1.85 8.86 -0.78
CA PRO A 116 -1.03 9.05 0.42
C PRO A 116 -0.31 10.40 0.39
N ASP A 117 0.43 10.71 1.44
CA ASP A 117 1.37 11.84 1.56
C ASP A 117 0.78 13.22 1.25
N GLY A 118 -0.53 13.37 1.52
CA GLY A 118 -1.24 14.64 1.42
C GLY A 118 -1.68 15.04 0.00
N GLY A 119 -1.28 14.31 -1.02
CA GLY A 119 -1.71 14.52 -2.41
C GLY A 119 -2.81 13.53 -2.81
N SER A 120 -3.96 13.99 -3.29
CA SER A 120 -5.02 13.09 -3.77
C SER A 120 -5.78 13.68 -4.95
N PRO A 121 -6.48 12.85 -5.76
CA PRO A 121 -7.54 13.35 -6.61
C PRO A 121 -8.61 14.06 -5.78
N PHE A 122 -9.29 15.05 -6.38
CA PHE A 122 -10.42 15.72 -5.76
C PHE A 122 -11.29 16.44 -6.81
N PRO A 123 -12.65 16.32 -6.79
CA PRO A 123 -13.44 15.46 -5.90
C PRO A 123 -13.08 13.98 -6.04
N ILE A 124 -13.21 13.22 -4.95
CA ILE A 124 -12.92 11.77 -4.97
C ILE A 124 -13.92 11.02 -5.84
N ALA A 125 -15.23 11.42 -5.79
CA ALA A 125 -16.28 10.81 -6.57
C ALA A 125 -15.99 10.89 -8.08
N ASP A 126 -15.62 12.08 -8.58
CA ASP A 126 -15.33 12.28 -10.01
C ASP A 126 -14.18 11.39 -10.49
N TYR A 127 -13.15 11.26 -9.65
CA TYR A 127 -12.02 10.39 -9.96
C TYR A 127 -12.43 8.91 -9.95
N PHE A 128 -13.22 8.48 -8.99
CA PHE A 128 -13.73 7.11 -8.91
C PHE A 128 -14.59 6.77 -10.12
N ASP A 129 -15.50 7.65 -10.52
CA ASP A 129 -16.36 7.47 -11.68
C ASP A 129 -15.56 7.45 -13.01
N TRP A 130 -14.49 8.24 -13.07
CA TRP A 130 -13.54 8.18 -14.18
C TRP A 130 -12.79 6.85 -14.21
N LEU A 131 -12.25 6.41 -13.06
CA LEU A 131 -11.45 5.20 -12.98
C LEU A 131 -12.28 3.92 -13.23
N GLU A 132 -13.54 3.89 -12.79
CA GLU A 132 -14.46 2.79 -13.11
C GLU A 132 -14.62 2.61 -14.64
N LYS A 133 -14.67 3.71 -15.40
CA LYS A 133 -14.74 3.67 -16.87
C LYS A 133 -13.44 3.23 -17.54
N GLN A 134 -12.32 3.30 -16.82
CA GLN A 134 -11.04 2.77 -17.31
C GLN A 134 -10.90 1.25 -17.11
N HIS A 135 -11.80 0.61 -16.37
CA HIS A 135 -11.76 -0.81 -16.05
C HIS A 135 -10.38 -1.25 -15.48
N PRO A 136 -9.97 -0.75 -14.30
CA PRO A 136 -8.65 -1.06 -13.75
C PRO A 136 -8.51 -2.56 -13.49
N ALA A 137 -7.27 -3.07 -13.59
CA ALA A 137 -7.01 -4.48 -13.28
C ALA A 137 -6.95 -4.76 -11.76
N VAL A 138 -6.83 -3.73 -10.92
CA VAL A 138 -6.73 -3.81 -9.45
C VAL A 138 -7.88 -3.09 -8.77
N ASN A 139 -8.22 -3.53 -7.57
CA ASN A 139 -9.14 -2.79 -6.71
C ASN A 139 -8.47 -1.51 -6.19
N VAL A 140 -9.24 -0.44 -5.99
CA VAL A 140 -8.73 0.85 -5.54
C VAL A 140 -9.54 1.39 -4.39
N VAL A 141 -8.86 1.88 -3.35
CA VAL A 141 -9.35 2.78 -2.30
C VAL A 141 -8.57 4.08 -2.35
N ALA A 142 -9.10 5.18 -1.83
CA ALA A 142 -8.41 6.46 -1.83
C ALA A 142 -8.46 7.16 -0.46
N PHE A 143 -7.37 7.85 -0.14
CA PHE A 143 -7.32 8.85 0.92
C PHE A 143 -7.69 10.23 0.38
N VAL A 144 -8.20 11.12 1.24
CA VAL A 144 -8.23 12.56 0.95
C VAL A 144 -6.92 13.19 1.43
N GLY A 145 -6.26 13.92 0.54
CA GLY A 145 -4.97 14.54 0.82
C GLY A 145 -5.12 15.93 1.46
N HIS A 146 -4.46 16.15 2.59
CA HIS A 146 -4.38 17.45 3.27
C HIS A 146 -3.85 18.55 2.35
N ALA A 147 -2.73 18.31 1.64
CA ALA A 147 -2.16 19.29 0.72
C ALA A 147 -3.14 19.63 -0.41
N THR A 148 -3.91 18.67 -0.90
CA THR A 148 -4.93 18.91 -1.91
C THR A 148 -6.01 19.87 -1.41
N VAL A 149 -6.60 19.61 -0.23
CA VAL A 149 -7.65 20.50 0.31
C VAL A 149 -7.09 21.85 0.72
N ARG A 150 -5.87 21.90 1.24
CA ARG A 150 -5.18 23.15 1.59
C ARG A 150 -4.95 24.05 0.38
N GLN A 151 -4.43 23.49 -0.72
CA GLN A 151 -4.28 24.25 -1.97
C GLN A 151 -5.61 24.74 -2.56
N ARG A 152 -6.68 23.95 -2.44
CA ARG A 152 -8.00 24.35 -2.93
C ARG A 152 -8.58 25.53 -2.15
N VAL A 153 -8.30 25.62 -0.86
CA VAL A 153 -8.79 26.71 -0.01
C VAL A 153 -7.90 27.95 -0.08
N MET A 154 -6.58 27.78 -0.03
CA MET A 154 -5.61 28.87 0.08
C MET A 154 -4.99 29.28 -1.26
N GLY A 155 -5.20 28.50 -2.33
CA GLY A 155 -4.64 28.78 -3.66
C GLY A 155 -3.11 28.79 -3.63
N LYS A 156 -2.49 29.87 -4.12
CA LYS A 156 -1.04 30.08 -4.14
C LYS A 156 -0.48 30.56 -2.79
N ASP A 157 -1.35 30.98 -1.87
CA ASP A 157 -0.96 31.55 -0.56
C ASP A 157 -0.83 30.50 0.55
N PHE A 158 -0.55 29.26 0.18
CA PHE A 158 -0.43 28.14 1.11
C PHE A 158 0.84 28.20 1.99
N ASN A 159 1.81 29.03 1.67
CA ASN A 159 3.10 29.08 2.38
C ASN A 159 3.04 29.93 3.69
N ARG A 160 1.94 29.87 4.39
CA ARG A 160 1.69 30.47 5.71
C ARG A 160 0.74 29.60 6.53
N ARG A 161 0.59 29.92 7.80
CA ARG A 161 -0.45 29.29 8.63
C ARG A 161 -1.84 29.62 8.10
N ALA A 162 -2.73 28.65 8.10
CA ALA A 162 -4.12 28.87 7.75
C ALA A 162 -4.86 29.61 8.88
N THR A 163 -5.82 30.44 8.52
CA THR A 163 -6.77 31.05 9.43
C THR A 163 -7.83 30.03 9.88
N GLU A 164 -8.54 30.31 10.97
CA GLU A 164 -9.64 29.45 11.46
C GLU A 164 -10.72 29.23 10.39
N SER A 165 -11.05 30.28 9.60
CA SER A 165 -12.03 30.16 8.52
C SER A 165 -11.53 29.29 7.35
N GLU A 166 -10.23 29.32 7.05
CA GLU A 166 -9.63 28.45 6.04
C GLU A 166 -9.61 27.00 6.53
N ILE A 167 -9.27 26.76 7.80
CA ILE A 167 -9.35 25.42 8.41
C ILE A 167 -10.77 24.88 8.38
N ALA A 168 -11.79 25.71 8.68
CA ALA A 168 -13.18 25.28 8.60
C ALA A 168 -13.57 24.89 7.16
N ARG A 169 -13.16 25.65 6.14
CA ARG A 169 -13.40 25.31 4.73
C ARG A 169 -12.64 24.03 4.29
N MET A 170 -11.42 23.81 4.77
CA MET A 170 -10.71 22.54 4.52
C MET A 170 -11.46 21.37 5.16
N ALA A 171 -11.99 21.56 6.38
CA ALA A 171 -12.78 20.55 7.08
C ALA A 171 -14.04 20.15 6.29
N GLU A 172 -14.72 21.10 5.65
CA GLU A 172 -15.86 20.83 4.74
C GLU A 172 -15.44 19.97 3.54
N LEU A 173 -14.28 20.26 2.92
CA LEU A 173 -13.75 19.46 1.81
C LEU A 173 -13.34 18.05 2.26
N VAL A 174 -12.76 17.91 3.44
CA VAL A 174 -12.46 16.57 4.02
C VAL A 174 -13.76 15.82 4.26
N GLU A 175 -14.77 16.46 4.83
CA GLU A 175 -16.10 15.84 5.04
C GLU A 175 -16.72 15.38 3.72
N GLN A 176 -16.67 16.21 2.67
CA GLN A 176 -17.13 15.86 1.34
C GLN A 176 -16.42 14.59 0.84
N ALA A 177 -15.09 14.57 0.86
CA ALA A 177 -14.33 13.42 0.38
C ALA A 177 -14.61 12.13 1.17
N MET A 178 -14.82 12.24 2.50
CA MET A 178 -15.20 11.09 3.32
C MET A 178 -16.60 10.56 2.95
N ARG A 179 -17.55 11.43 2.64
CA ARG A 179 -18.88 11.05 2.13
C ARG A 179 -18.82 10.42 0.73
N GLU A 180 -17.86 10.85 -0.10
CA GLU A 180 -17.60 10.32 -1.43
C GLU A 180 -16.88 8.95 -1.40
N GLY A 181 -16.47 8.48 -0.22
CA GLY A 181 -15.93 7.14 -0.03
C GLY A 181 -14.42 7.07 0.24
N ALA A 182 -13.77 8.18 0.59
CA ALA A 182 -12.40 8.15 1.06
C ALA A 182 -12.23 7.31 2.33
N VAL A 183 -11.06 6.66 2.50
CA VAL A 183 -10.79 5.75 3.63
C VAL A 183 -10.19 6.46 4.83
N GLY A 184 -9.72 7.69 4.64
CA GLY A 184 -9.04 8.45 5.67
C GLY A 184 -8.43 9.73 5.12
N LEU A 185 -7.76 10.47 6.01
CA LEU A 185 -6.99 11.67 5.71
C LEU A 185 -5.52 11.31 5.59
N SER A 186 -4.84 11.76 4.52
CA SER A 186 -3.39 11.67 4.39
C SER A 186 -2.73 13.03 4.53
N THR A 187 -1.50 13.06 5.07
CA THR A 187 -0.65 14.26 5.13
C THR A 187 0.75 13.96 4.62
N GLY A 188 1.38 14.96 4.02
CA GLY A 188 2.81 15.02 3.74
C GLY A 188 3.36 16.31 4.33
N LEU A 189 3.68 16.27 5.63
CA LEU A 189 4.03 17.48 6.40
C LEU A 189 5.45 17.95 6.15
N GLU A 190 6.28 17.14 5.53
CA GLU A 190 7.61 17.54 5.06
C GLU A 190 7.56 18.35 3.76
N TYR A 191 6.53 18.15 2.93
CA TYR A 191 6.43 18.79 1.61
C TYR A 191 5.94 20.23 1.70
N ASP A 192 6.24 21.03 0.66
CA ASP A 192 6.04 22.48 0.65
C ASP A 192 4.64 22.95 1.07
N VAL A 193 3.59 22.25 0.64
CA VAL A 193 2.21 22.61 0.95
C VAL A 193 1.83 22.24 2.39
N GLY A 194 2.34 21.10 2.87
CA GLY A 194 2.05 20.58 4.21
C GLY A 194 2.89 21.23 5.32
N ASN A 195 4.12 21.63 4.99
CA ASN A 195 5.09 22.09 5.97
C ASN A 195 4.64 23.32 6.79
N PRO A 196 3.99 24.35 6.22
CA PRO A 196 3.51 25.52 6.98
C PRO A 196 2.29 25.24 7.86
N ALA A 197 1.65 24.05 7.72
CA ALA A 197 0.47 23.71 8.51
C ALA A 197 0.84 23.48 9.98
N THR A 198 -0.01 23.95 10.88
CA THR A 198 0.14 23.69 12.31
C THR A 198 -0.40 22.29 12.65
N THR A 199 0.08 21.73 13.76
CA THR A 199 -0.47 20.47 14.30
C THR A 199 -1.97 20.59 14.59
N GLU A 200 -2.41 21.75 15.07
CA GLU A 200 -3.82 22.05 15.36
C GLU A 200 -4.70 22.03 14.09
N GLU A 201 -4.21 22.55 12.97
CA GLU A 201 -4.87 22.44 11.67
C GLU A 201 -5.11 20.98 11.31
N VAL A 202 -4.07 20.15 11.38
CA VAL A 202 -4.18 18.73 11.06
C VAL A 202 -5.12 18.00 12.02
N ILE A 203 -5.07 18.29 13.33
CA ILE A 203 -5.98 17.72 14.34
C ILE A 203 -7.44 18.08 14.01
N ALA A 204 -7.71 19.32 13.59
CA ALA A 204 -9.07 19.73 13.23
C ALA A 204 -9.63 18.90 12.06
N LEU A 205 -8.83 18.68 11.00
CA LEU A 205 -9.22 17.86 9.86
C LEU A 205 -9.32 16.38 10.20
N ALA A 206 -8.40 15.87 11.01
CA ALA A 206 -8.40 14.49 11.48
C ALA A 206 -9.65 14.17 12.34
N ARG A 207 -10.15 15.13 13.14
CA ARG A 207 -11.42 14.99 13.87
C ARG A 207 -12.63 14.83 12.96
N VAL A 208 -12.63 15.48 11.78
CA VAL A 208 -13.67 15.25 10.78
C VAL A 208 -13.61 13.82 10.27
N THR A 209 -12.41 13.36 9.90
CA THR A 209 -12.15 11.98 9.44
C THR A 209 -12.59 10.93 10.47
N ALA A 210 -12.34 11.19 11.77
CA ALA A 210 -12.72 10.29 12.86
C ALA A 210 -14.23 10.04 12.94
N LYS A 211 -15.08 11.05 12.62
CA LYS A 211 -16.54 10.90 12.60
C LYS A 211 -17.04 9.86 11.59
N PHE A 212 -16.24 9.60 10.57
CA PHE A 212 -16.54 8.59 9.53
C PHE A 212 -15.85 7.24 9.80
N GLY A 213 -15.18 7.06 10.95
CA GLY A 213 -14.40 5.86 11.23
C GLY A 213 -13.18 5.70 10.31
N GLY A 214 -12.69 6.80 9.73
CA GLY A 214 -11.50 6.82 8.89
C GLY A 214 -10.21 6.76 9.69
N ILE A 215 -9.08 6.67 8.99
CA ILE A 215 -7.73 6.66 9.58
C ILE A 215 -6.95 7.91 9.20
N TYR A 216 -5.94 8.25 9.98
CA TYR A 216 -4.95 9.27 9.67
C TYR A 216 -3.66 8.62 9.18
N MET A 217 -3.21 8.94 7.97
CA MET A 217 -1.97 8.45 7.36
C MET A 217 -1.00 9.62 7.18
N SER A 218 0.26 9.46 7.58
CA SER A 218 1.22 10.56 7.58
C SER A 218 2.59 10.18 7.04
N HIS A 219 3.00 10.83 5.94
CA HIS A 219 4.38 11.20 5.75
C HIS A 219 4.67 12.28 6.79
N VAL A 220 5.52 11.96 7.75
CA VAL A 220 5.76 12.81 8.92
C VAL A 220 6.47 14.12 8.55
N ARG A 221 6.53 15.07 9.47
CA ARG A 221 7.05 16.42 9.21
C ARG A 221 8.55 16.47 8.92
N ASP A 222 9.29 15.50 9.42
CA ASP A 222 10.74 15.42 9.25
C ASP A 222 11.17 13.95 9.37
N GLU A 223 11.91 13.46 8.41
CA GLU A 223 12.47 12.10 8.40
C GLU A 223 13.99 12.12 8.65
N ALA A 224 14.51 13.30 9.02
CA ALA A 224 15.91 13.61 9.26
C ALA A 224 16.18 13.84 10.76
N ASP A 225 16.85 14.94 11.09
CA ASP A 225 17.31 15.24 12.46
C ASP A 225 16.17 15.38 13.48
N LEU A 226 14.96 15.81 13.05
CA LEU A 226 13.79 15.98 13.90
C LEU A 226 12.76 14.83 13.76
N ALA A 227 13.16 13.69 13.20
CA ALA A 227 12.26 12.55 12.98
C ALA A 227 11.53 12.10 14.24
N PHE A 228 12.17 12.10 15.41
CA PHE A 228 11.53 11.72 16.67
C PHE A 228 10.41 12.68 17.09
N ASP A 229 10.58 13.98 16.86
CA ASP A 229 9.55 14.98 17.14
C ASP A 229 8.39 14.85 16.16
N ALA A 230 8.70 14.57 14.90
CA ALA A 230 7.70 14.30 13.86
C ALA A 230 6.85 13.05 14.16
N PHE A 231 7.45 11.96 14.68
CA PHE A 231 6.68 10.81 15.18
C PHE A 231 5.83 11.16 16.39
N ARG A 232 6.33 12.00 17.33
CA ARG A 232 5.53 12.49 18.47
C ARG A 232 4.35 13.34 18.01
N GLU A 233 4.53 14.17 16.99
CA GLU A 233 3.45 14.94 16.37
C GLU A 233 2.35 14.03 15.80
N ALA A 234 2.71 13.02 15.04
CA ALA A 234 1.73 12.06 14.49
C ALA A 234 0.96 11.32 15.61
N ILE A 235 1.66 10.91 16.68
CA ILE A 235 1.05 10.30 17.87
C ILE A 235 0.08 11.29 18.54
N ARG A 236 0.45 12.57 18.67
CA ARG A 236 -0.40 13.62 19.24
C ARG A 236 -1.65 13.82 18.42
N ILE A 237 -1.53 13.90 17.08
CA ILE A 237 -2.67 14.06 16.17
C ILE A 237 -3.65 12.91 16.36
N GLY A 238 -3.17 11.67 16.37
CA GLY A 238 -4.03 10.51 16.58
C GLY A 238 -4.77 10.51 17.91
N ARG A 239 -4.08 10.87 19.01
CA ARG A 239 -4.67 10.94 20.35
C ARG A 239 -5.73 12.04 20.46
N GLU A 240 -5.40 13.24 20.00
CA GLU A 240 -6.29 14.40 20.16
C GLU A 240 -7.47 14.38 19.19
N ALA A 241 -7.30 13.76 18.01
CA ALA A 241 -8.38 13.58 17.05
C ALA A 241 -9.22 12.31 17.31
N GLY A 242 -8.69 11.35 18.08
CA GLY A 242 -9.42 10.13 18.43
C GLY A 242 -9.58 9.14 17.30
N LEU A 243 -8.54 8.94 16.46
CA LEU A 243 -8.58 8.02 15.31
C LEU A 243 -7.28 7.19 15.19
N PRO A 244 -7.34 6.05 14.49
CA PRO A 244 -6.16 5.25 14.20
C PRO A 244 -5.14 5.99 13.34
N VAL A 245 -3.84 5.76 13.62
CA VAL A 245 -2.71 6.37 12.90
C VAL A 245 -1.98 5.33 12.06
N GLN A 246 -1.65 5.68 10.84
CA GLN A 246 -0.73 4.98 9.95
C GLN A 246 0.47 5.87 9.68
N ILE A 247 1.66 5.48 10.13
CA ILE A 247 2.92 6.14 9.72
C ILE A 247 3.28 5.62 8.34
N SER A 248 3.35 6.54 7.37
CA SER A 248 3.80 6.25 6.01
C SER A 248 5.27 5.86 6.00
N HIS A 249 5.63 4.86 5.17
CA HIS A 249 7.01 4.46 4.82
C HIS A 249 8.07 4.73 5.91
N ILE A 250 7.82 4.26 7.15
CA ILE A 250 8.65 4.54 8.33
C ILE A 250 10.14 4.36 8.04
N LYS A 251 10.92 5.42 8.20
CA LYS A 251 12.35 5.45 7.94
C LYS A 251 13.10 6.45 8.82
N LEU A 252 14.41 6.37 8.76
CA LEU A 252 15.37 7.33 9.30
C LEU A 252 16.31 7.71 8.14
N GLY A 253 16.07 8.90 7.57
CA GLY A 253 16.54 9.29 6.24
C GLY A 253 17.90 9.99 6.22
N THR A 254 18.58 10.19 7.35
CA THR A 254 19.87 10.91 7.42
C THR A 254 20.86 10.25 8.35
N VAL A 255 22.15 10.55 8.14
CA VAL A 255 23.28 10.01 8.92
C VAL A 255 23.15 10.28 10.42
N GLY A 256 22.54 11.42 10.81
CA GLY A 256 22.37 11.81 12.21
C GLY A 256 21.41 10.92 13.00
N VAL A 257 20.53 10.19 12.31
CA VAL A 257 19.53 9.31 12.91
C VAL A 257 19.66 7.85 12.53
N TRP A 258 20.61 7.47 11.70
CA TRP A 258 20.86 6.07 11.35
C TRP A 258 21.12 5.19 12.57
N ASN A 259 20.69 3.93 12.49
CA ASN A 259 20.79 2.91 13.54
C ASN A 259 19.97 3.22 14.81
N LYS A 260 19.03 4.18 14.75
CA LYS A 260 18.16 4.53 15.87
C LYS A 260 16.73 3.95 15.74
N ALA A 261 16.48 3.03 14.80
CA ALA A 261 15.17 2.41 14.64
C ALA A 261 14.63 1.77 15.92
N GLY A 262 15.51 1.19 16.78
CA GLY A 262 15.12 0.66 18.08
C GLY A 262 14.55 1.70 19.04
N GLU A 263 14.94 2.98 18.92
CA GLU A 263 14.37 4.08 19.71
C GLU A 263 12.99 4.47 19.20
N VAL A 264 12.82 4.54 17.86
CA VAL A 264 11.52 4.78 17.22
C VAL A 264 10.53 3.67 17.59
N VAL A 265 10.97 2.41 17.55
CA VAL A 265 10.17 1.26 17.99
C VAL A 265 9.70 1.44 19.43
N ARG A 266 10.57 1.82 20.37
CA ARG A 266 10.18 2.08 21.77
C ARG A 266 9.14 3.21 21.89
N LEU A 267 9.29 4.28 21.09
CA LEU A 267 8.34 5.40 21.06
C LEU A 267 6.95 4.96 20.60
N ILE A 268 6.87 4.26 19.46
CA ILE A 268 5.61 3.75 18.90
C ILE A 268 4.97 2.72 19.84
N GLU A 269 5.74 1.78 20.37
CA GLU A 269 5.28 0.77 21.34
C GLU A 269 4.72 1.42 22.62
N SER A 270 5.34 2.51 23.10
CA SER A 270 4.81 3.28 24.23
C SER A 270 3.45 3.91 23.91
N ALA A 271 3.29 4.47 22.71
CA ALA A 271 2.01 5.02 22.27
C ALA A 271 0.93 3.93 22.17
N ARG A 272 1.29 2.74 21.65
CA ARG A 272 0.41 1.56 21.56
C ARG A 272 -0.02 1.05 22.93
N ARG A 273 0.92 0.92 23.88
CA ARG A 273 0.59 0.57 25.28
C ARG A 273 -0.31 1.59 25.95
N GLY A 274 -0.22 2.86 25.55
CA GLY A 274 -1.13 3.94 25.97
C GLY A 274 -2.48 3.94 25.27
N GLY A 275 -2.83 2.88 24.51
CA GLY A 275 -4.15 2.69 23.90
C GLY A 275 -4.31 3.30 22.49
N LEU A 276 -3.28 3.93 21.91
CA LEU A 276 -3.37 4.44 20.55
C LEU A 276 -3.24 3.29 19.54
N ASP A 277 -4.23 3.18 18.64
CA ASP A 277 -4.11 2.28 17.47
C ASP A 277 -3.22 2.92 16.42
N ILE A 278 -1.92 2.66 16.51
CA ILE A 278 -0.89 3.15 15.58
C ILE A 278 -0.15 2.00 14.93
N THR A 279 0.00 2.08 13.61
CA THR A 279 0.76 1.16 12.76
C THR A 279 1.63 1.95 11.79
N ALA A 280 2.50 1.26 11.06
CA ALA A 280 3.33 1.86 10.02
C ALA A 280 3.41 0.93 8.80
N ASP A 281 3.88 1.46 7.70
CA ASP A 281 4.31 0.69 6.53
C ASP A 281 5.78 0.97 6.21
N CYS A 282 6.40 0.08 5.43
CA CYS A 282 7.81 0.19 5.05
C CYS A 282 8.01 -0.49 3.69
N TYR A 283 8.85 0.11 2.83
CA TYR A 283 9.30 -0.50 1.58
C TYR A 283 10.71 -1.12 1.71
N PRO A 284 11.06 -2.13 0.91
CA PRO A 284 12.27 -2.93 1.11
C PRO A 284 13.51 -2.41 0.36
N TYR A 285 13.71 -1.10 0.34
CA TYR A 285 14.87 -0.46 -0.30
C TYR A 285 15.51 0.53 0.67
N ASP A 286 16.82 0.68 0.59
CA ASP A 286 17.63 1.60 1.38
C ASP A 286 17.78 3.00 0.73
N ALA A 287 16.95 3.26 -0.27
CA ALA A 287 16.86 4.51 -0.99
C ALA A 287 15.41 5.02 -1.02
N TRP A 288 15.24 6.33 -0.93
CA TRP A 288 13.96 7.01 -1.13
C TRP A 288 13.94 7.77 -2.46
N ALA A 289 12.78 8.10 -2.97
CA ALA A 289 12.58 8.94 -4.15
C ALA A 289 11.71 10.14 -3.81
N SER A 290 12.15 11.33 -4.21
CA SER A 290 11.41 12.59 -3.99
C SER A 290 11.89 13.67 -4.96
N THR A 291 11.47 14.92 -4.71
CA THR A 291 12.05 16.09 -5.34
C THR A 291 13.39 16.42 -4.69
N ILE A 292 14.33 16.99 -5.47
CA ILE A 292 15.66 17.37 -4.97
C ILE A 292 15.60 18.40 -3.81
N THR A 293 14.53 19.17 -3.72
CA THR A 293 14.34 20.21 -2.69
C THR A 293 14.17 19.64 -1.28
N VAL A 294 13.75 18.37 -1.14
CA VAL A 294 13.64 17.69 0.17
C VAL A 294 15.00 17.55 0.87
N LEU A 295 16.10 17.50 0.10
CA LEU A 295 17.46 17.41 0.66
C LEU A 295 17.83 18.60 1.57
N VAL A 296 17.13 19.74 1.48
CA VAL A 296 17.37 20.92 2.31
C VAL A 296 16.10 21.27 3.09
N PRO A 297 15.87 20.66 4.26
CA PRO A 297 14.63 20.84 5.04
C PRO A 297 14.34 22.29 5.43
N SER A 298 15.40 23.11 5.61
CA SER A 298 15.29 24.54 5.89
C SER A 298 14.72 25.39 4.74
N ARG A 299 14.57 24.81 3.55
CA ARG A 299 14.14 25.47 2.29
C ARG A 299 15.04 26.62 1.84
N ARG A 300 16.20 26.81 2.44
CA ARG A 300 17.21 27.80 2.04
C ARG A 300 18.10 27.26 0.93
N HIS A 301 17.51 27.05 -0.26
CA HIS A 301 18.19 26.43 -1.41
C HIS A 301 19.26 27.31 -2.04
N ASP A 302 19.29 28.61 -1.73
CA ASP A 302 20.29 29.61 -2.12
C ASP A 302 21.42 29.76 -1.09
N ASP A 303 21.32 29.14 0.07
CA ASP A 303 22.34 29.13 1.12
C ASP A 303 23.27 27.90 0.95
N ARG A 304 24.51 28.15 0.52
CA ARG A 304 25.52 27.11 0.30
C ARG A 304 25.76 26.23 1.54
N ALA A 305 25.74 26.81 2.74
CA ALA A 305 25.96 26.07 3.95
C ALA A 305 24.78 25.11 4.25
N ALA A 306 23.54 25.56 4.02
CA ALA A 306 22.35 24.72 4.16
C ALA A 306 22.34 23.59 3.12
N VAL A 307 22.69 23.87 1.87
CA VAL A 307 22.79 22.85 0.81
C VAL A 307 23.90 21.85 1.14
N LYS A 308 25.09 22.33 1.55
CA LYS A 308 26.17 21.44 1.96
C LYS A 308 25.75 20.52 3.09
N LYS A 309 25.10 21.05 4.13
CA LYS A 309 24.57 20.25 5.23
C LYS A 309 23.61 19.18 4.71
N GLY A 310 22.63 19.54 3.88
CA GLY A 310 21.66 18.59 3.33
C GLY A 310 22.32 17.46 2.52
N LEU A 311 23.36 17.76 1.77
CA LEU A 311 24.13 16.72 1.07
C LEU A 311 24.97 15.85 2.04
N ASP A 312 25.59 16.45 3.04
CA ASP A 312 26.33 15.70 4.08
C ASP A 312 25.39 14.78 4.88
N ASP A 313 24.17 15.23 5.16
CA ASP A 313 23.15 14.47 5.91
C ASP A 313 22.70 13.18 5.21
N VAL A 314 22.83 13.11 3.89
CA VAL A 314 22.56 11.90 3.11
C VAL A 314 23.84 11.15 2.70
N GLY A 315 24.98 11.54 3.26
CA GLY A 315 26.28 10.91 3.01
C GLY A 315 27.00 11.37 1.75
N GLY A 316 26.56 12.49 1.13
CA GLY A 316 27.22 13.15 0.00
C GLY A 316 26.50 13.04 -1.34
N GLY A 317 26.94 13.85 -2.31
CA GLY A 317 26.35 13.91 -3.65
C GLY A 317 26.40 12.60 -4.45
N GLN A 318 27.28 11.68 -4.10
CA GLN A 318 27.36 10.34 -4.70
C GLN A 318 26.13 9.47 -4.40
N ASN A 319 25.39 9.76 -3.33
CA ASN A 319 24.18 9.05 -2.93
C ASN A 319 22.90 9.65 -3.56
N VAL A 320 23.00 10.76 -4.30
CA VAL A 320 21.87 11.45 -4.91
C VAL A 320 21.88 11.24 -6.40
N LEU A 321 21.04 10.32 -6.90
CA LEU A 321 20.86 10.00 -8.32
C LEU A 321 19.76 10.86 -8.92
N ILE A 322 20.03 11.57 -10.00
CA ILE A 322 19.01 12.30 -10.76
C ILE A 322 18.21 11.32 -11.61
N THR A 323 16.90 11.25 -11.43
CA THR A 323 16.01 10.35 -12.18
C THR A 323 15.18 11.06 -13.23
N ASN A 324 14.88 12.35 -13.03
CA ASN A 324 14.21 13.19 -14.01
C ASN A 324 14.66 14.65 -13.81
N CYS A 325 15.12 15.28 -14.88
CA CYS A 325 15.48 16.71 -14.90
C CYS A 325 15.13 17.30 -16.26
N SER A 326 14.00 18.01 -16.34
CA SER A 326 13.50 18.53 -17.63
C SER A 326 14.39 19.60 -18.23
N SER A 327 15.08 20.39 -17.39
CA SER A 327 16.04 21.44 -17.80
C SER A 327 17.40 20.88 -18.23
N HIS A 328 17.81 19.70 -17.70
CA HIS A 328 19.11 19.10 -17.97
C HIS A 328 18.94 17.56 -18.14
N ARG A 329 18.44 17.14 -19.29
CA ARG A 329 18.17 15.72 -19.53
C ARG A 329 19.41 14.82 -19.54
N ASP A 330 20.57 15.39 -19.84
CA ASP A 330 21.86 14.72 -19.79
C ASP A 330 22.31 14.40 -18.34
N TYR A 331 21.66 14.96 -17.33
CA TYR A 331 21.90 14.63 -15.92
C TYR A 331 21.17 13.36 -15.48
N GLU A 332 20.11 12.97 -16.19
CA GLU A 332 19.34 11.76 -15.85
C GLU A 332 20.22 10.51 -15.85
N GLY A 333 20.14 9.72 -14.77
CA GLY A 333 20.96 8.51 -14.57
C GLY A 333 22.35 8.76 -13.97
N LYS A 334 22.69 10.01 -13.66
CA LYS A 334 23.96 10.37 -13.01
C LYS A 334 23.73 10.86 -11.57
N THR A 335 24.72 10.66 -10.70
CA THR A 335 24.71 11.25 -9.36
C THR A 335 25.17 12.71 -9.40
N LEU A 336 24.81 13.48 -8.37
CA LEU A 336 25.29 14.88 -8.25
C LEU A 336 26.83 14.94 -8.27
N GLU A 337 27.49 14.00 -7.65
CA GLU A 337 28.96 13.93 -7.66
C GLU A 337 29.54 13.66 -9.06
N GLN A 338 28.91 12.77 -9.85
CA GLN A 338 29.33 12.52 -11.23
C GLN A 338 29.14 13.73 -12.12
N ILE A 339 28.05 14.48 -11.95
CA ILE A 339 27.77 15.71 -12.70
C ILE A 339 28.79 16.79 -12.31
N ALA A 340 28.98 16.99 -11.01
CA ALA A 340 29.94 17.95 -10.47
C ALA A 340 31.37 17.73 -10.98
N LYS A 341 31.82 16.47 -10.96
CA LYS A 341 33.14 16.10 -11.49
C LYS A 341 33.26 16.40 -12.99
N ALA A 342 32.23 16.11 -13.78
CA ALA A 342 32.23 16.38 -15.23
C ALA A 342 32.25 17.88 -15.56
N ALA A 343 31.61 18.71 -14.72
CA ALA A 343 31.56 20.16 -14.88
C ALA A 343 32.74 20.90 -14.24
N ALA A 344 33.64 20.21 -13.51
CA ALA A 344 34.68 20.80 -12.66
C ALA A 344 34.10 21.74 -11.59
N GLU A 345 32.93 21.40 -11.03
CA GLU A 345 32.20 22.12 -10.00
C GLU A 345 32.08 21.29 -8.71
N THR A 346 31.41 21.83 -7.69
CA THR A 346 31.04 21.06 -6.50
C THR A 346 29.61 20.52 -6.61
N ALA A 347 29.29 19.44 -5.89
CA ALA A 347 27.91 18.93 -5.82
C ALA A 347 26.91 19.99 -5.27
N VAL A 348 27.38 20.94 -4.44
CA VAL A 348 26.62 22.08 -3.96
C VAL A 348 26.24 23.01 -5.11
N ASP A 349 27.20 23.34 -6.01
CA ASP A 349 26.93 24.21 -7.16
C ASP A 349 25.93 23.57 -8.12
N VAL A 350 26.12 22.30 -8.43
CA VAL A 350 25.18 21.51 -9.27
C VAL A 350 23.79 21.45 -8.67
N TYR A 351 23.65 21.19 -7.35
CA TYR A 351 22.36 21.24 -6.66
C TYR A 351 21.67 22.59 -6.83
N MET A 352 22.41 23.68 -6.52
CA MET A 352 21.86 25.05 -6.58
C MET A 352 21.46 25.43 -8.00
N GLN A 353 22.20 24.99 -9.02
CA GLN A 353 21.85 25.20 -10.42
C GLN A 353 20.56 24.45 -10.77
N ILE A 354 20.47 23.15 -10.46
CA ILE A 354 19.28 22.33 -10.75
C ILE A 354 18.03 22.95 -10.12
N VAL A 355 18.10 23.43 -8.87
CA VAL A 355 16.96 24.04 -8.19
C VAL A 355 16.55 25.35 -8.86
N ARG A 356 17.50 26.20 -9.25
CA ARG A 356 17.23 27.45 -10.00
C ARG A 356 16.57 27.19 -11.35
N ASP A 357 16.94 26.09 -12.01
CA ASP A 357 16.46 25.73 -13.35
C ASP A 357 15.16 24.90 -13.35
N GLY A 358 14.47 24.80 -12.18
CA GLY A 358 13.15 24.18 -12.07
C GLY A 358 13.13 22.86 -11.29
N GLY A 359 14.28 22.43 -10.74
CA GLY A 359 14.36 21.24 -9.89
C GLY A 359 14.55 19.95 -10.66
N ALA A 360 14.57 18.85 -9.92
CA ALA A 360 14.70 17.50 -10.43
C ALA A 360 13.99 16.49 -9.51
N SER A 361 13.65 15.32 -10.05
CA SER A 361 13.35 14.14 -9.23
C SER A 361 14.63 13.37 -8.96
N VAL A 362 14.78 12.87 -7.74
CA VAL A 362 15.96 12.14 -7.29
C VAL A 362 15.60 10.84 -6.63
N VAL A 363 16.54 9.90 -6.65
CA VAL A 363 16.63 8.77 -5.74
C VAL A 363 17.83 8.97 -4.85
N CYS A 364 17.62 8.91 -3.55
CA CYS A 364 18.68 9.11 -2.58
C CYS A 364 18.89 7.86 -1.71
N GLN A 365 20.11 7.30 -1.75
CA GLN A 365 20.50 6.15 -0.96
C GLN A 365 20.98 6.63 0.41
N SER A 366 20.07 6.75 1.37
CA SER A 366 20.33 7.33 2.69
C SER A 366 19.59 6.64 3.84
N MET A 367 19.41 5.32 3.75
CA MET A 367 18.86 4.51 4.83
C MET A 367 19.76 3.31 5.11
N THR A 368 19.63 2.70 6.29
CA THR A 368 20.43 1.53 6.66
C THR A 368 19.60 0.25 6.60
N SER A 369 20.18 -0.83 6.10
CA SER A 369 19.58 -2.17 6.16
C SER A 369 19.26 -2.62 7.59
N ALA A 370 19.99 -2.13 8.59
CA ALA A 370 19.77 -2.45 10.00
C ALA A 370 18.45 -1.85 10.52
N ASP A 371 18.18 -0.58 10.19
CA ASP A 371 16.93 0.09 10.54
C ASP A 371 15.74 -0.53 9.83
N ILE A 372 15.88 -0.78 8.51
CA ILE A 372 14.84 -1.45 7.71
C ILE A 372 14.50 -2.82 8.31
N LYS A 373 15.52 -3.64 8.65
CA LYS A 373 15.29 -4.93 9.30
C LYS A 373 14.54 -4.77 10.61
N THR A 374 14.95 -3.81 11.45
CA THR A 374 14.34 -3.54 12.75
C THR A 374 12.86 -3.19 12.59
N PHE A 375 12.49 -2.35 11.61
CA PHE A 375 11.11 -2.01 11.33
C PHE A 375 10.32 -3.21 10.79
N TYR A 376 10.83 -3.94 9.82
CA TYR A 376 10.14 -5.12 9.26
C TYR A 376 9.84 -6.20 10.31
N GLN A 377 10.66 -6.32 11.35
CA GLN A 377 10.46 -7.28 12.44
C GLN A 377 9.33 -6.88 13.41
N GLN A 378 8.82 -5.65 13.34
CA GLN A 378 7.73 -5.23 14.19
C GLN A 378 6.37 -5.78 13.71
N PRO A 379 5.52 -6.32 14.60
CA PRO A 379 4.22 -6.90 14.21
C PRO A 379 3.22 -5.86 13.71
N TRP A 380 3.47 -4.58 13.97
CA TRP A 380 2.64 -3.45 13.58
C TRP A 380 3.14 -2.70 12.33
N VAL A 381 4.19 -3.18 11.66
CA VAL A 381 4.68 -2.64 10.38
C VAL A 381 4.18 -3.52 9.24
N MET A 382 3.58 -2.90 8.23
CA MET A 382 3.10 -3.51 6.99
C MET A 382 4.15 -3.43 5.88
N VAL A 383 4.01 -4.24 4.85
CA VAL A 383 4.72 -4.04 3.58
C VAL A 383 3.90 -3.08 2.73
N ALA A 384 4.54 -2.05 2.22
CA ALA A 384 3.99 -1.16 1.20
C ALA A 384 5.05 -0.79 0.18
N SER A 385 4.64 -0.35 -1.00
CA SER A 385 5.61 -0.02 -2.03
C SER A 385 6.11 1.42 -1.93
N ASP A 386 5.27 2.35 -1.50
CA ASP A 386 5.49 3.79 -1.73
C ASP A 386 5.84 4.03 -3.20
N GLY A 387 5.30 3.14 -4.03
CA GLY A 387 5.53 3.04 -5.47
C GLY A 387 4.35 3.59 -6.26
N GLY A 388 4.34 3.31 -7.56
CA GLY A 388 3.24 3.69 -8.44
C GLY A 388 3.49 3.26 -9.87
N ILE A 389 2.45 3.32 -10.69
CA ILE A 389 2.51 3.03 -12.12
C ILE A 389 3.47 4.02 -12.80
N GLY A 390 4.50 3.49 -13.48
CA GLY A 390 5.48 4.31 -14.21
C GLY A 390 6.53 5.02 -13.34
N MET A 391 6.61 4.72 -12.04
CA MET A 391 7.61 5.31 -11.15
C MET A 391 9.04 4.95 -11.53
N ARG A 392 9.94 5.93 -11.48
CA ARG A 392 11.39 5.75 -11.75
C ARG A 392 12.20 5.39 -10.49
N HIS A 393 11.65 4.47 -9.70
CA HIS A 393 12.32 3.84 -8.55
C HIS A 393 11.95 2.35 -8.54
N PRO A 394 12.87 1.43 -8.23
CA PRO A 394 12.61 -0.01 -8.27
C PRO A 394 11.44 -0.45 -7.36
N ARG A 395 11.09 0.33 -6.34
CA ARG A 395 9.96 0.05 -5.46
C ARG A 395 8.60 0.03 -6.20
N GLY A 396 8.49 0.72 -7.35
CA GLY A 396 7.28 0.73 -8.18
C GLY A 396 6.97 -0.59 -8.87
N ALA A 397 7.98 -1.47 -9.07
CA ALA A 397 7.82 -2.74 -9.79
C ALA A 397 8.34 -3.96 -9.02
N GLY A 398 9.05 -3.80 -7.89
CA GLY A 398 9.77 -4.90 -7.24
C GLY A 398 9.49 -5.12 -5.75
N THR A 399 8.73 -4.27 -5.08
CA THR A 399 8.60 -4.28 -3.61
C THR A 399 8.15 -5.63 -3.03
N PHE A 400 7.03 -6.15 -3.46
CA PHE A 400 6.45 -7.38 -2.90
C PHE A 400 7.29 -8.61 -3.23
N PRO A 401 7.73 -8.82 -4.48
CA PRO A 401 8.68 -9.88 -4.83
C PRO A 401 10.01 -9.79 -4.07
N ARG A 402 10.55 -8.59 -3.86
CA ARG A 402 11.79 -8.38 -3.09
C ARG A 402 11.65 -8.85 -1.65
N VAL A 403 10.55 -8.54 -0.98
CA VAL A 403 10.31 -9.03 0.38
C VAL A 403 10.26 -10.54 0.41
N LEU A 404 9.55 -11.17 -0.54
CA LEU A 404 9.44 -12.64 -0.62
C LEU A 404 10.79 -13.31 -0.94
N GLY A 405 11.52 -12.82 -1.94
CA GLY A 405 12.81 -13.35 -2.34
C GLY A 405 13.91 -13.01 -1.36
N LEU A 406 14.19 -11.71 -1.18
CA LEU A 406 15.35 -11.27 -0.42
C LEU A 406 15.16 -11.39 1.11
N TYR A 407 14.01 -10.90 1.65
CA TYR A 407 13.86 -10.80 3.12
C TYR A 407 13.33 -12.09 3.75
N VAL A 408 12.53 -12.87 3.02
CA VAL A 408 12.04 -14.16 3.49
C VAL A 408 13.02 -15.27 3.13
N ARG A 409 13.23 -15.53 1.83
CA ARG A 409 14.00 -16.69 1.36
C ARG A 409 15.50 -16.57 1.68
N GLU A 410 16.14 -15.45 1.35
CA GLU A 410 17.60 -15.31 1.45
C GLU A 410 18.04 -14.85 2.84
N ARG A 411 17.51 -13.71 3.32
CA ARG A 411 17.96 -13.10 4.60
C ARG A 411 17.25 -13.67 5.83
N LYS A 412 16.12 -14.35 5.67
CA LYS A 412 15.33 -14.92 6.76
C LYS A 412 14.95 -13.92 7.87
N TRP A 413 14.65 -12.68 7.47
CA TRP A 413 14.23 -11.64 8.39
C TRP A 413 12.78 -11.83 8.85
N LEU A 414 11.96 -12.45 8.00
CA LEU A 414 10.55 -12.77 8.22
C LEU A 414 10.28 -14.24 7.87
N THR A 415 9.28 -14.84 8.50
CA THR A 415 8.68 -16.07 7.98
C THR A 415 7.80 -15.73 6.77
N LEU A 416 7.57 -16.71 5.90
CA LEU A 416 6.73 -16.48 4.72
C LEU A 416 5.28 -16.18 5.13
N GLU A 417 4.76 -16.86 6.16
CA GLU A 417 3.42 -16.63 6.70
C GLU A 417 3.25 -15.19 7.25
N GLU A 418 4.25 -14.69 7.96
CA GLU A 418 4.22 -13.32 8.48
C GLU A 418 4.34 -12.27 7.35
N ALA A 419 5.19 -12.51 6.36
CA ALA A 419 5.29 -11.63 5.19
C ALA A 419 3.94 -11.54 4.45
N ILE A 420 3.28 -12.69 4.18
CA ILE A 420 1.96 -12.70 3.54
C ILE A 420 0.93 -11.97 4.40
N ARG A 421 0.92 -12.16 5.73
CA ARG A 421 0.04 -11.41 6.63
C ARG A 421 0.24 -9.90 6.51
N LYS A 422 1.50 -9.45 6.49
CA LYS A 422 1.87 -8.02 6.36
C LYS A 422 1.54 -7.43 4.99
N MET A 423 1.36 -8.26 3.97
CA MET A 423 1.02 -7.87 2.61
C MET A 423 -0.48 -7.98 2.31
N SER A 424 -1.30 -8.62 3.17
CA SER A 424 -2.68 -8.96 2.83
C SER A 424 -3.68 -8.62 3.96
N SER A 425 -3.87 -9.51 4.92
CA SER A 425 -4.91 -9.34 5.95
C SER A 425 -4.66 -8.15 6.88
N PHE A 426 -3.41 -7.78 7.08
CA PHE A 426 -3.07 -6.66 7.95
C PHE A 426 -3.44 -5.31 7.30
N PRO A 427 -3.00 -4.98 6.07
CA PRO A 427 -3.48 -3.78 5.39
C PRO A 427 -4.99 -3.82 5.11
N ALA A 428 -5.60 -4.99 4.78
CA ALA A 428 -7.04 -5.10 4.64
C ALA A 428 -7.78 -4.61 5.90
N ARG A 429 -7.36 -5.09 7.06
CA ARG A 429 -7.94 -4.70 8.35
C ARG A 429 -7.73 -3.22 8.65
N ARG A 430 -6.54 -2.67 8.36
CA ARG A 430 -6.23 -1.24 8.54
C ARG A 430 -7.12 -0.36 7.66
N LEU A 431 -7.38 -0.77 6.43
CA LEU A 431 -8.26 -0.07 5.49
C LEU A 431 -9.77 -0.37 5.73
N GLY A 432 -10.13 -1.22 6.69
CA GLY A 432 -11.52 -1.60 6.96
C GLY A 432 -12.15 -2.51 5.91
N LEU A 433 -11.36 -3.22 5.10
CA LEU A 433 -11.84 -4.17 4.11
C LEU A 433 -12.22 -5.49 4.80
N LYS A 434 -13.50 -5.85 4.82
CA LYS A 434 -14.01 -6.99 5.60
C LYS A 434 -13.99 -8.31 4.85
N ASP A 435 -14.03 -8.27 3.52
CA ASP A 435 -14.20 -9.44 2.66
C ASP A 435 -12.97 -9.78 1.80
N ARG A 436 -11.79 -9.17 2.11
CA ARG A 436 -10.51 -9.31 1.38
C ARG A 436 -9.34 -9.57 2.32
N GLY A 437 -8.19 -9.94 1.76
CA GLY A 437 -6.93 -10.12 2.50
C GLY A 437 -6.79 -11.45 3.23
N LEU A 438 -7.80 -12.32 3.17
CA LEU A 438 -7.77 -13.70 3.70
C LEU A 438 -8.31 -14.69 2.68
N ILE A 439 -7.74 -15.90 2.64
CA ILE A 439 -8.33 -17.04 1.92
C ILE A 439 -9.24 -17.81 2.87
N LYS A 440 -10.55 -17.52 2.79
CA LYS A 440 -11.61 -18.15 3.56
C LYS A 440 -12.87 -18.24 2.70
N ALA A 441 -13.66 -19.30 2.86
CA ALA A 441 -14.94 -19.43 2.16
C ALA A 441 -15.84 -18.21 2.40
N GLY A 442 -16.45 -17.70 1.34
CA GLY A 442 -17.25 -16.47 1.32
C GLY A 442 -16.48 -15.18 1.06
N MET A 443 -15.17 -15.15 1.22
CA MET A 443 -14.33 -13.97 0.90
C MET A 443 -14.23 -13.77 -0.61
N LYS A 444 -13.94 -12.55 -1.04
CA LYS A 444 -13.59 -12.23 -2.44
C LYS A 444 -12.37 -13.04 -2.88
N ALA A 445 -12.38 -13.47 -4.11
CA ALA A 445 -11.30 -14.27 -4.68
C ALA A 445 -10.20 -13.36 -5.29
N ASP A 446 -9.54 -12.60 -4.41
CA ASP A 446 -8.31 -11.90 -4.71
C ASP A 446 -7.15 -12.78 -4.25
N LEU A 447 -6.41 -13.35 -5.20
CA LEU A 447 -5.41 -14.38 -4.94
C LEU A 447 -4.14 -14.12 -5.73
N VAL A 448 -3.01 -14.56 -5.18
CA VAL A 448 -1.73 -14.65 -5.88
C VAL A 448 -1.18 -16.08 -5.79
N ILE A 449 -0.67 -16.60 -6.89
CA ILE A 449 0.01 -17.88 -6.99
C ILE A 449 1.43 -17.63 -7.46
N PHE A 450 2.42 -18.07 -6.68
CA PHE A 450 3.82 -17.82 -6.99
C PHE A 450 4.73 -18.99 -6.65
N ASP A 451 5.85 -19.08 -7.35
CA ASP A 451 6.93 -20.02 -7.11
C ASP A 451 7.81 -19.50 -5.97
N PRO A 452 7.84 -20.13 -4.78
CA PRO A 452 8.61 -19.62 -3.64
C PRO A 452 10.13 -19.66 -3.85
N GLU A 453 10.61 -20.52 -4.76
CA GLU A 453 12.04 -20.64 -5.06
C GLU A 453 12.53 -19.59 -6.08
N LYS A 454 11.60 -19.03 -6.87
CA LYS A 454 11.93 -18.10 -7.97
C LYS A 454 11.52 -16.66 -7.73
N VAL A 455 10.53 -16.43 -6.85
CA VAL A 455 10.00 -15.09 -6.64
C VAL A 455 11.09 -14.14 -6.14
N ILE A 456 11.34 -13.08 -6.93
CA ILE A 456 12.33 -12.03 -6.65
C ILE A 456 12.06 -10.79 -7.51
N ASP A 457 12.48 -9.61 -7.06
CA ASP A 457 12.55 -8.41 -7.89
C ASP A 457 13.73 -8.45 -8.87
N ARG A 458 13.56 -7.79 -10.02
CA ARG A 458 14.61 -7.56 -11.03
C ARG A 458 14.92 -6.07 -11.18
N SER A 459 14.05 -5.23 -10.67
CA SER A 459 14.16 -3.77 -10.76
C SER A 459 15.43 -3.28 -10.07
N THR A 460 16.10 -2.33 -10.72
CA THR A 460 17.30 -1.66 -10.20
C THR A 460 17.12 -0.14 -10.23
N MET A 461 18.02 0.61 -9.61
CA MET A 461 17.98 2.08 -9.65
C MET A 461 18.13 2.63 -11.08
N THR A 462 18.85 1.92 -11.94
CA THR A 462 19.06 2.29 -13.36
C THR A 462 18.01 1.70 -14.30
N GLN A 463 17.36 0.62 -13.91
CA GLN A 463 16.29 -0.05 -14.67
C GLN A 463 15.09 -0.34 -13.76
N PRO A 464 14.37 0.69 -13.31
CA PRO A 464 13.35 0.57 -12.26
C PRO A 464 12.07 -0.15 -12.69
N GLY A 465 11.84 -0.31 -13.99
CA GLY A 465 10.63 -0.92 -14.55
C GLY A 465 10.77 -2.39 -14.93
N LEU A 466 11.87 -3.06 -14.57
CA LEU A 466 12.03 -4.49 -14.88
C LEU A 466 10.98 -5.32 -14.11
N GLU A 467 10.37 -6.26 -14.83
CA GLU A 467 9.35 -7.14 -14.30
C GLU A 467 9.96 -8.15 -13.31
N PRO A 468 9.28 -8.48 -12.21
CA PRO A 468 9.76 -9.47 -11.25
C PRO A 468 9.62 -10.90 -11.80
N ASP A 469 10.36 -11.83 -11.21
CA ASP A 469 10.21 -13.26 -11.48
C ASP A 469 9.28 -13.94 -10.44
N GLY A 470 8.76 -15.09 -10.83
CA GLY A 470 8.15 -16.05 -9.91
C GLY A 470 6.66 -15.87 -9.63
N ILE A 471 6.04 -14.73 -9.92
CA ILE A 471 4.57 -14.58 -9.88
C ILE A 471 3.98 -15.26 -11.12
N LYS A 472 3.08 -16.23 -10.90
CA LYS A 472 2.50 -17.05 -11.96
C LYS A 472 1.06 -16.65 -12.30
N TYR A 473 0.22 -16.55 -11.29
CA TYR A 473 -1.17 -16.14 -11.47
C TYR A 473 -1.55 -15.08 -10.44
N VAL A 474 -2.36 -14.13 -10.88
CA VAL A 474 -3.05 -13.17 -10.00
C VAL A 474 -4.52 -13.16 -10.38
N LEU A 475 -5.38 -13.34 -9.41
CA LEU A 475 -6.81 -13.26 -9.57
C LEU A 475 -7.33 -12.04 -8.80
N VAL A 476 -8.18 -11.24 -9.44
CA VAL A 476 -8.87 -10.11 -8.83
C VAL A 476 -10.36 -10.33 -8.99
N ASN A 477 -11.12 -10.29 -7.91
CA ASN A 477 -12.55 -10.56 -7.92
C ASN A 477 -12.91 -11.84 -8.69
N GLY A 478 -12.11 -12.91 -8.52
CA GLY A 478 -12.31 -14.21 -9.13
C GLY A 478 -11.91 -14.35 -10.60
N LYS A 479 -11.48 -13.28 -11.27
CA LYS A 479 -10.97 -13.33 -12.64
C LYS A 479 -9.45 -13.30 -12.66
N THR A 480 -8.87 -14.06 -13.57
CA THR A 480 -7.41 -14.13 -13.77
C THR A 480 -6.93 -12.88 -14.49
N VAL A 481 -6.23 -11.99 -13.79
CA VAL A 481 -5.63 -10.76 -14.37
C VAL A 481 -4.17 -10.97 -14.76
N VAL A 482 -3.49 -11.97 -14.18
CA VAL A 482 -2.17 -12.43 -14.62
C VAL A 482 -2.22 -13.94 -14.79
N ALA A 483 -1.79 -14.43 -15.94
CA ALA A 483 -1.64 -15.84 -16.26
C ALA A 483 -0.23 -16.12 -16.79
N GLU A 484 0.45 -17.12 -16.21
CA GLU A 484 1.84 -17.49 -16.54
C GLU A 484 2.81 -16.28 -16.55
N GLY A 485 2.62 -15.35 -15.60
CA GLY A 485 3.45 -14.16 -15.49
C GLY A 485 3.15 -13.06 -16.52
N LYS A 486 2.03 -13.13 -17.24
CA LYS A 486 1.62 -12.11 -18.22
C LYS A 486 0.26 -11.53 -17.88
N VAL A 487 0.09 -10.23 -18.09
CA VAL A 487 -1.22 -9.57 -17.92
C VAL A 487 -2.21 -10.12 -18.95
N ALA A 488 -3.39 -10.50 -18.48
CA ALA A 488 -4.41 -11.20 -19.26
C ALA A 488 -5.72 -10.42 -19.37
N ASP A 489 -6.29 -9.95 -18.23
CA ASP A 489 -7.61 -9.32 -18.18
C ASP A 489 -7.62 -8.21 -17.10
N ALA A 490 -8.75 -7.51 -16.96
CA ALA A 490 -8.98 -6.50 -15.95
C ALA A 490 -10.27 -6.81 -15.15
N SER A 491 -10.24 -6.65 -13.82
CA SER A 491 -11.40 -6.96 -12.96
C SER A 491 -11.39 -6.23 -11.62
N GLY A 492 -10.72 -5.08 -11.54
CA GLY A 492 -10.69 -4.27 -10.34
C GLY A 492 -12.01 -3.57 -10.05
N GLU A 493 -12.25 -3.29 -8.80
CA GLU A 493 -13.42 -2.58 -8.28
C GLU A 493 -12.97 -1.33 -7.49
N ILE A 494 -13.79 -0.29 -7.51
CA ILE A 494 -13.60 0.87 -6.65
C ILE A 494 -14.26 0.59 -5.29
N LEU A 495 -13.45 0.59 -4.24
CA LEU A 495 -13.88 0.22 -2.89
C LEU A 495 -14.15 1.47 -2.05
N ARG A 496 -15.36 2.00 -2.12
CA ARG A 496 -15.77 3.20 -1.36
C ARG A 496 -16.03 2.88 0.12
N GLN A 497 -15.64 3.77 1.03
CA GLN A 497 -16.07 3.68 2.44
C GLN A 497 -17.58 3.82 2.53
N GLY A 498 -18.24 3.01 3.33
CA GLY A 498 -19.71 2.93 3.40
C GLY A 498 -20.34 1.79 2.60
N ASN A 499 -19.71 1.35 1.49
CA ASN A 499 -20.14 0.16 0.72
C ASN A 499 -19.33 -1.10 1.09
N ARG A 500 -18.64 -1.09 2.22
CA ARG A 500 -17.74 -2.16 2.67
C ARG A 500 -18.47 -3.18 3.58
N ASN A 501 -19.70 -3.55 3.22
CA ASN A 501 -20.47 -4.56 3.94
C ASN A 501 -19.96 -5.96 3.73
#